data_3e44b9ce32a46660fc772f50497bf3a6
#
_entry.id   3e44b9ce32a46660fc772f50497bf3a6
#
_cell.length_a   1.000
_cell.length_b   1.000
_cell.length_c   1.000
_cell.angle_alpha   90.00
_cell.angle_beta   90.00
_cell.angle_gamma   90.00
#
_symmetry.space_group_name_H-M   'P 1'
#
loop_
_entity.id
_entity.type
_entity.pdbx_description
1 polymer ?
#
loop_
_entity_poly.entity_id
_entity_poly.type
_entity_poly.pdbx_seq_one_letter_code
_entity_poly.pdbx_strand_id
1 'polypeptide(L)'
;MSQVKRIPYGISDSNQLRSDNCYLVDKTRYLPLIEQMPNYLFLIRPRRFGKSLFLSMMRTYYDILQRDNFDKYFGDLWIGTHPTEERNRFQVLYFDFSKAGCSGVGDGLVTSFNEYCGLVIDKFAQQYASFYNDDFESRVLSIENPKAKLAYIELEAKEKGYPLYLIIDEYDNFTNVILSEHGQKMFHGLAHASGFYREYFKQYKGMFNRIFLMGVSPVTLDDWSSGYNIDWNISTDETFNTMMGFSETEVREMFTYYKSNGLLTGEVEAMISEMKPWYDNYCFARMSLNDDRVFNCDMTLYYLRSQIDFHRSPEDMVDKNIRTDYSKLKMLARIDHDSSREGSRMSTIEEIAAKGEILVNLHTSFPAERIVDIDNFRSLLYYYGLLTICGTRGDRLRMCIPNHCVREQYFGFLRDYYQQIHPLNLSHLKDQIDDLVYDGHWKPFFESIAGAYHENSSIRDGMEGERNLQGFLKAYLALASYYLVEPELEMNYGYCDFFLLPDKQRYPDIEHSYILELKYAARTATDAELAAQAEEGRRQLHQYSEDKIARQLAKGTTLHRLLLQFRGWEMLRCEEI
;
A
#
# COMPACT_ATOMS: atom_id res chain seq x y z
N MET A 1 38.69 9.20 8.65
CA MET A 1 37.47 9.40 7.84
C MET A 1 36.40 8.51 8.44
N SER A 2 35.25 9.03 8.84
CA SER A 2 34.12 8.19 9.28
C SER A 2 33.71 7.28 8.13
N GLN A 3 33.51 6.02 8.42
CA GLN A 3 33.03 5.06 7.40
C GLN A 3 31.66 5.50 6.88
N VAL A 4 31.48 5.50 5.55
CA VAL A 4 30.19 5.87 4.92
C VAL A 4 29.11 4.93 5.40
N LYS A 5 27.94 5.46 5.75
CA LYS A 5 26.79 4.67 6.22
C LYS A 5 26.25 3.79 5.09
N ARG A 6 25.92 2.55 5.43
CA ARG A 6 25.34 1.57 4.50
C ARG A 6 23.87 1.87 4.24
N ILE A 7 23.34 1.43 3.09
CA ILE A 7 21.91 1.51 2.79
C ILE A 7 21.16 0.52 3.69
N PRO A 8 20.08 0.93 4.40
CA PRO A 8 19.35 0.07 5.34
C PRO A 8 18.31 -0.85 4.65
N TYR A 9 18.56 -1.31 3.43
CA TYR A 9 17.60 -2.12 2.68
C TYR A 9 17.36 -3.48 3.34
N GLY A 10 16.08 -3.77 3.63
CA GLY A 10 15.66 -5.04 4.24
C GLY A 10 15.93 -5.17 5.74
N ILE A 11 16.34 -4.10 6.45
CA ILE A 11 16.58 -4.11 7.90
C ILE A 11 15.35 -3.56 8.63
N SER A 12 14.80 -4.38 9.53
CA SER A 12 13.63 -4.03 10.37
C SER A 12 13.95 -3.85 11.87
N ASP A 13 15.19 -4.11 12.29
CA ASP A 13 15.65 -3.91 13.67
C ASP A 13 16.53 -2.68 13.79
N SER A 14 16.15 -1.73 14.64
CA SER A 14 16.85 -0.45 14.81
C SER A 14 18.23 -0.62 15.44
N ASN A 15 18.40 -1.58 16.36
CA ASN A 15 19.68 -1.82 17.01
C ASN A 15 20.69 -2.43 16.05
N GLN A 16 20.23 -3.34 15.19
CA GLN A 16 21.03 -3.87 14.10
C GLN A 16 21.43 -2.75 13.12
N LEU A 17 20.47 -1.95 12.68
CA LEU A 17 20.70 -0.83 11.75
C LEU A 17 21.79 0.12 12.29
N ARG A 18 21.70 0.48 13.59
CA ARG A 18 22.68 1.35 14.24
C ARG A 18 24.05 0.66 14.40
N SER A 19 24.06 -0.62 14.77
CA SER A 19 25.31 -1.40 14.96
C SER A 19 26.04 -1.64 13.65
N ASP A 20 25.31 -1.83 12.54
CA ASP A 20 25.85 -2.04 11.19
C ASP A 20 26.23 -0.73 10.49
N ASN A 21 26.18 0.42 11.18
CA ASN A 21 26.45 1.74 10.64
C ASN A 21 25.61 2.04 9.37
N CYS A 22 24.32 1.78 9.43
CA CYS A 22 23.40 2.10 8.32
C CYS A 22 22.88 3.53 8.43
N TYR A 23 22.42 4.08 7.30
CA TYR A 23 21.76 5.38 7.27
C TYR A 23 20.36 5.25 7.90
N LEU A 24 20.05 6.07 8.89
CA LEU A 24 18.73 6.12 9.52
C LEU A 24 18.08 7.47 9.23
N VAL A 25 16.88 7.44 8.67
CA VAL A 25 16.01 8.62 8.65
C VAL A 25 15.42 8.78 10.04
N ASP A 26 15.71 9.90 10.68
CA ASP A 26 15.37 10.12 12.08
C ASP A 26 13.88 10.46 12.26
N LYS A 27 13.13 9.51 12.78
CA LYS A 27 11.71 9.65 13.16
C LYS A 27 11.51 9.76 14.67
N THR A 28 12.58 9.91 15.45
CA THR A 28 12.50 9.91 16.93
C THR A 28 11.71 11.09 17.50
N ARG A 29 11.54 12.18 16.74
CA ARG A 29 10.69 13.32 17.11
C ARG A 29 9.23 12.96 17.38
N TYR A 30 8.77 11.79 16.88
CA TYR A 30 7.41 11.30 17.11
C TYR A 30 7.23 10.62 18.48
N LEU A 31 8.30 10.22 19.18
CA LEU A 31 8.20 9.59 20.49
C LEU A 31 7.51 10.49 21.52
N PRO A 32 7.92 11.75 21.73
CA PRO A 32 7.22 12.66 22.65
C PRO A 32 5.78 12.96 22.25
N LEU A 33 5.47 12.96 20.94
CA LEU A 33 4.11 13.17 20.46
C LEU A 33 3.20 11.97 20.80
N ILE A 34 3.72 10.75 20.67
CA ILE A 34 3.04 9.52 21.10
C ILE A 34 2.79 9.52 22.61
N GLU A 35 3.74 10.02 23.41
CA GLU A 35 3.61 10.10 24.87
C GLU A 35 2.50 11.05 25.33
N GLN A 36 2.20 12.09 24.54
CA GLN A 36 1.13 13.05 24.79
C GLN A 36 -0.27 12.50 24.45
N MET A 37 -0.33 11.42 23.68
CA MET A 37 -1.58 10.77 23.31
C MET A 37 -2.10 9.87 24.46
N PRO A 38 -3.36 9.40 24.41
CA PRO A 38 -3.86 8.38 25.32
C PRO A 38 -2.95 7.15 25.40
N ASN A 39 -3.00 6.45 26.52
CA ASN A 39 -2.07 5.34 26.80
C ASN A 39 -2.21 4.14 25.86
N TYR A 40 -3.34 4.00 25.20
CA TYR A 40 -3.64 2.88 24.32
C TYR A 40 -3.86 3.39 22.90
N LEU A 41 -2.91 3.08 22.03
CA LEU A 41 -2.85 3.60 20.67
C LEU A 41 -2.80 2.48 19.64
N PHE A 42 -3.39 2.73 18.48
CA PHE A 42 -3.09 1.93 17.32
C PHE A 42 -2.86 2.77 16.06
N LEU A 43 -1.97 2.27 15.22
CA LEU A 43 -1.58 2.88 13.96
C LEU A 43 -1.66 1.87 12.83
N ILE A 44 -2.36 2.24 11.77
CA ILE A 44 -2.43 1.45 10.55
C ILE A 44 -1.65 2.19 9.46
N ARG A 45 -0.75 1.47 8.81
CA ARG A 45 -0.02 1.97 7.62
C ARG A 45 0.17 0.82 6.62
N PRO A 46 0.25 1.11 5.35
CA PRO A 46 0.55 0.10 4.34
C PRO A 46 1.86 -0.62 4.66
N ARG A 47 2.08 -1.77 4.05
CA ARG A 47 3.36 -2.48 4.18
C ARG A 47 4.50 -1.64 3.62
N ARG A 48 5.72 -1.87 4.14
CA ARG A 48 6.99 -1.28 3.65
C ARG A 48 7.13 0.24 3.86
N PHE A 49 6.43 0.77 4.87
CA PHE A 49 6.57 2.16 5.34
C PHE A 49 7.43 2.30 6.59
N GLY A 50 8.22 1.28 6.95
CA GLY A 50 9.14 1.34 8.10
C GLY A 50 8.52 1.00 9.46
N LYS A 51 7.32 0.37 9.50
CA LYS A 51 6.58 0.03 10.74
C LYS A 51 7.40 -0.72 11.76
N SER A 52 7.91 -1.91 11.39
CA SER A 52 8.66 -2.78 12.32
C SER A 52 9.95 -2.13 12.80
N LEU A 53 10.62 -1.34 11.94
CA LEU A 53 11.79 -0.56 12.34
C LEU A 53 11.46 0.47 13.41
N PHE A 54 10.35 1.20 13.26
CA PHE A 54 9.90 2.18 14.24
C PHE A 54 9.51 1.52 15.56
N LEU A 55 8.80 0.38 15.53
CA LEU A 55 8.47 -0.38 16.75
C LEU A 55 9.72 -0.92 17.45
N SER A 56 10.72 -1.38 16.69
CA SER A 56 12.01 -1.78 17.24
C SER A 56 12.71 -0.62 17.94
N MET A 57 12.66 0.57 17.34
CA MET A 57 13.19 1.81 17.93
C MET A 57 12.43 2.19 19.22
N MET A 58 11.08 2.16 19.21
CA MET A 58 10.26 2.39 20.40
C MET A 58 10.62 1.42 21.52
N ARG A 59 10.71 0.11 21.21
CA ARG A 59 11.10 -0.91 22.18
C ARG A 59 12.43 -0.56 22.84
N THR A 60 13.44 -0.19 22.04
CA THR A 60 14.77 0.15 22.56
C THR A 60 14.75 1.43 23.41
N TYR A 61 13.96 2.44 23.00
CA TYR A 61 13.87 3.70 23.70
C TYR A 61 13.22 3.59 25.08
N TYR A 62 12.14 2.81 25.20
CA TYR A 62 11.35 2.69 26.43
C TYR A 62 11.87 1.61 27.38
N ASP A 63 12.63 0.61 26.88
CA ASP A 63 13.08 -0.53 27.67
C ASP A 63 14.12 -0.14 28.72
N ILE A 64 13.82 -0.46 29.99
CA ILE A 64 14.70 -0.24 31.14
C ILE A 64 16.06 -0.94 30.99
N LEU A 65 16.11 -2.07 30.28
CA LEU A 65 17.35 -2.81 30.00
C LEU A 65 18.29 -2.06 29.05
N GLN A 66 17.83 -1.06 28.32
CA GLN A 66 18.62 -0.31 27.34
C GLN A 66 19.20 0.99 27.89
N ARG A 67 19.08 1.23 29.20
CA ARG A 67 19.55 2.47 29.85
C ARG A 67 21.02 2.77 29.53
N ASP A 68 21.89 1.79 29.64
CA ASP A 68 23.34 1.96 29.42
C ASP A 68 23.71 2.03 27.92
N ASN A 69 22.79 1.67 27.03
CA ASN A 69 22.96 1.70 25.58
C ASN A 69 22.33 2.94 24.93
N PHE A 70 21.75 3.84 25.70
CA PHE A 70 21.00 4.99 25.16
C PHE A 70 21.85 5.83 24.20
N ASP A 71 23.00 6.26 24.61
CA ASP A 71 23.88 7.11 23.78
C ASP A 71 24.36 6.39 22.51
N LYS A 72 24.56 5.08 22.59
CA LYS A 72 24.93 4.24 21.43
C LYS A 72 23.86 4.26 20.35
N TYR A 73 22.58 4.16 20.73
CA TYR A 73 21.47 4.01 19.78
C TYR A 73 20.80 5.33 19.41
N PHE A 74 20.82 6.32 20.32
CA PHE A 74 20.06 7.57 20.18
C PHE A 74 20.91 8.84 20.26
N GLY A 75 22.16 8.81 20.69
CA GLY A 75 22.96 9.97 21.04
C GLY A 75 23.11 11.01 19.92
N ASP A 76 23.14 10.59 18.65
CA ASP A 76 23.20 11.47 17.46
C ASP A 76 21.84 11.73 16.81
N LEU A 77 20.75 11.24 17.38
CA LEU A 77 19.38 11.46 16.91
C LEU A 77 18.71 12.61 17.65
N TRP A 78 17.62 13.11 17.10
CA TRP A 78 16.87 14.22 17.70
C TRP A 78 16.49 13.95 19.17
N ILE A 79 16.00 12.74 19.47
CA ILE A 79 15.61 12.34 20.83
C ILE A 79 16.81 12.21 21.78
N GLY A 80 18.03 12.05 21.26
CA GLY A 80 19.24 12.02 22.06
C GLY A 80 19.51 13.33 22.77
N THR A 81 19.16 14.46 22.13
CA THR A 81 19.26 15.81 22.68
C THR A 81 17.94 16.31 23.33
N HIS A 82 16.83 15.60 23.12
CA HIS A 82 15.50 15.92 23.65
C HIS A 82 14.86 14.70 24.36
N PRO A 83 15.56 14.02 25.29
CA PRO A 83 15.02 12.82 25.92
C PRO A 83 13.81 13.16 26.80
N THR A 84 12.84 12.24 26.85
CA THR A 84 11.66 12.38 27.69
C THR A 84 11.84 11.70 29.05
N GLU A 85 10.91 11.94 29.98
CA GLU A 85 10.90 11.27 31.29
C GLU A 85 10.54 9.77 31.17
N GLU A 86 9.91 9.36 30.08
CA GLU A 86 9.53 7.98 29.81
C GLU A 86 10.70 7.11 29.28
N ARG A 87 11.82 7.73 28.96
CA ARG A 87 13.03 7.05 28.47
C ARG A 87 13.51 5.96 29.43
N ASN A 88 13.70 4.75 28.92
CA ASN A 88 14.25 3.59 29.66
C ASN A 88 13.56 3.33 31.01
N ARG A 89 12.23 3.46 31.01
CA ARG A 89 11.41 3.38 32.21
C ARG A 89 10.61 2.08 32.31
N PHE A 90 10.27 1.48 31.20
CA PHE A 90 9.33 0.37 31.12
C PHE A 90 10.03 -0.99 30.99
N GLN A 91 9.35 -2.03 31.45
CA GLN A 91 9.57 -3.37 30.97
C GLN A 91 8.69 -3.57 29.73
N VAL A 92 9.31 -3.88 28.58
CA VAL A 92 8.62 -3.88 27.30
C VAL A 92 8.33 -5.30 26.84
N LEU A 93 7.06 -5.65 26.72
CA LEU A 93 6.60 -6.89 26.09
C LEU A 93 6.32 -6.61 24.62
N TYR A 94 7.00 -7.31 23.71
CA TYR A 94 6.88 -7.15 22.28
C TYR A 94 6.40 -8.42 21.61
N PHE A 95 5.25 -8.35 20.95
CA PHE A 95 4.73 -9.40 20.08
C PHE A 95 4.85 -9.02 18.61
N ASP A 96 5.24 -9.97 17.78
CA ASP A 96 5.19 -9.91 16.32
C ASP A 96 4.24 -11.03 15.85
N PHE A 97 2.98 -10.68 15.63
CA PHE A 97 1.97 -11.67 15.28
C PHE A 97 2.11 -12.26 13.87
N SER A 98 3.03 -11.75 13.06
CA SER A 98 3.40 -12.45 11.82
C SER A 98 4.04 -13.82 12.08
N LYS A 99 4.62 -14.01 13.27
CA LYS A 99 5.26 -15.25 13.74
C LYS A 99 4.31 -16.18 14.48
N ALA A 100 3.14 -15.70 14.86
CA ALA A 100 2.12 -16.55 15.47
C ALA A 100 1.63 -17.54 14.41
N GLY A 101 1.92 -18.83 14.59
CA GLY A 101 1.57 -19.88 13.65
C GLY A 101 0.06 -19.88 13.38
N CYS A 102 -0.30 -19.90 12.10
CA CYS A 102 -1.69 -20.00 11.65
C CYS A 102 -1.97 -21.39 11.04
N SER A 103 -1.28 -22.42 11.50
CA SER A 103 -1.47 -23.79 11.04
C SER A 103 -2.64 -24.44 11.75
N GLY A 104 -3.66 -24.82 10.98
CA GLY A 104 -4.85 -25.54 11.48
C GLY A 104 -6.15 -24.75 11.36
N VAL A 105 -7.27 -25.45 11.49
CA VAL A 105 -8.63 -24.88 11.50
C VAL A 105 -9.19 -25.04 12.91
N GLY A 106 -9.82 -24.01 13.47
CA GLY A 106 -10.46 -24.08 14.78
C GLY A 106 -9.46 -24.13 15.95
N ASP A 107 -9.51 -25.19 16.78
CA ASP A 107 -8.72 -25.29 18.01
C ASP A 107 -7.19 -25.32 17.76
N GLY A 108 -6.73 -25.80 16.60
CA GLY A 108 -5.32 -25.81 16.25
C GLY A 108 -4.72 -24.41 16.10
N LEU A 109 -5.49 -23.47 15.59
CA LEU A 109 -5.11 -22.07 15.44
C LEU A 109 -4.92 -21.39 16.82
N VAL A 110 -5.86 -21.65 17.76
CA VAL A 110 -5.81 -21.13 19.12
C VAL A 110 -4.58 -21.70 19.86
N THR A 111 -4.31 -22.97 19.67
CA THR A 111 -3.15 -23.65 20.27
C THR A 111 -1.83 -23.03 19.79
N SER A 112 -1.63 -22.90 18.47
CA SER A 112 -0.41 -22.28 17.90
C SER A 112 -0.21 -20.84 18.36
N PHE A 113 -1.29 -20.07 18.46
CA PHE A 113 -1.21 -18.69 18.97
C PHE A 113 -0.81 -18.65 20.44
N ASN A 114 -1.42 -19.53 21.29
CA ASN A 114 -1.08 -19.63 22.70
C ASN A 114 0.37 -20.08 22.92
N GLU A 115 0.85 -21.03 22.15
CA GLU A 115 2.25 -21.48 22.19
C GLU A 115 3.20 -20.33 21.88
N TYR A 116 2.96 -19.59 20.81
CA TYR A 116 3.76 -18.41 20.46
C TYR A 116 3.75 -17.36 21.57
N CYS A 117 2.55 -17.00 22.09
CA CYS A 117 2.43 -16.03 23.18
C CYS A 117 3.17 -16.53 24.43
N GLY A 118 3.03 -17.82 24.77
CA GLY A 118 3.73 -18.43 25.90
C GLY A 118 5.25 -18.27 25.78
N LEU A 119 5.83 -18.61 24.64
CA LEU A 119 7.28 -18.48 24.38
C LEU A 119 7.78 -17.03 24.50
N VAL A 120 7.01 -16.05 24.02
CA VAL A 120 7.38 -14.63 24.12
C VAL A 120 7.33 -14.15 25.57
N ILE A 121 6.30 -14.57 26.34
CA ILE A 121 6.16 -14.24 27.75
C ILE A 121 7.25 -14.90 28.60
N ASP A 122 7.61 -16.14 28.30
CA ASP A 122 8.71 -16.84 28.98
C ASP A 122 10.05 -16.11 28.76
N LYS A 123 10.30 -15.67 27.54
CA LYS A 123 11.47 -14.85 27.22
C LYS A 123 11.45 -13.51 27.96
N PHE A 124 10.30 -12.87 28.08
CA PHE A 124 10.15 -11.65 28.88
C PHE A 124 10.53 -11.92 30.35
N ALA A 125 10.00 -12.98 30.95
CA ALA A 125 10.30 -13.34 32.33
C ALA A 125 11.80 -13.58 32.55
N GLN A 126 12.47 -14.27 31.63
CA GLN A 126 13.93 -14.48 31.66
C GLN A 126 14.71 -13.18 31.59
N GLN A 127 14.32 -12.27 30.68
CA GLN A 127 15.01 -11.00 30.46
C GLN A 127 14.93 -10.07 31.67
N TYR A 128 13.80 -10.07 32.38
CA TYR A 128 13.57 -9.17 33.50
C TYR A 128 13.67 -9.86 34.87
N ALA A 129 14.12 -11.12 34.95
CA ALA A 129 14.21 -11.89 36.20
C ALA A 129 14.93 -11.13 37.31
N SER A 130 16.04 -10.42 36.99
CA SER A 130 16.83 -9.65 37.94
C SER A 130 16.12 -8.49 38.65
N PHE A 131 14.96 -8.08 38.16
CA PHE A 131 14.12 -7.03 38.76
C PHE A 131 13.13 -7.56 39.80
N TYR A 132 13.04 -8.89 39.92
CA TYR A 132 12.06 -9.59 40.74
C TYR A 132 12.73 -10.50 41.76
N ASN A 133 11.95 -11.26 42.52
CA ASN A 133 12.46 -12.25 43.45
C ASN A 133 13.04 -13.47 42.71
N ASP A 134 13.92 -14.23 43.35
CA ASP A 134 14.65 -15.38 42.75
C ASP A 134 13.74 -16.46 42.16
N ASP A 135 12.51 -16.57 42.61
CA ASP A 135 11.53 -17.56 42.13
C ASP A 135 10.62 -17.06 41.01
N PHE A 136 10.70 -15.77 40.63
CA PHE A 136 9.83 -15.14 39.62
C PHE A 136 9.84 -15.88 38.28
N GLU A 137 11.03 -16.07 37.70
CA GLU A 137 11.18 -16.77 36.43
C GLU A 137 10.63 -18.19 36.52
N SER A 138 10.99 -18.96 37.50
CA SER A 138 10.56 -20.36 37.67
C SER A 138 9.03 -20.47 37.83
N ARG A 139 8.42 -19.52 38.51
CA ARG A 139 6.96 -19.45 38.64
C ARG A 139 6.26 -19.13 37.32
N VAL A 140 6.74 -18.13 36.56
CA VAL A 140 6.17 -17.82 35.23
C VAL A 140 6.29 -19.02 34.31
N LEU A 141 7.44 -19.67 34.27
CA LEU A 141 7.68 -20.85 33.42
C LEU A 141 6.77 -22.04 33.80
N SER A 142 6.41 -22.20 35.08
CA SER A 142 5.55 -23.28 35.57
C SER A 142 4.06 -23.10 35.20
N ILE A 143 3.63 -21.90 34.81
CA ILE A 143 2.25 -21.62 34.42
C ILE A 143 2.08 -21.98 32.93
N GLU A 144 1.14 -22.88 32.59
CA GLU A 144 0.92 -23.28 31.19
C GLU A 144 0.17 -22.22 30.38
N ASN A 145 -0.85 -21.59 30.98
CA ASN A 145 -1.73 -20.66 30.28
C ASN A 145 -1.09 -19.28 30.11
N PRO A 146 -0.88 -18.78 28.86
CA PRO A 146 -0.24 -17.48 28.64
C PRO A 146 -0.96 -16.30 29.28
N LYS A 147 -2.29 -16.34 29.39
CA LYS A 147 -3.08 -15.29 30.06
C LYS A 147 -2.80 -15.27 31.57
N ALA A 148 -2.66 -16.44 32.18
CA ALA A 148 -2.32 -16.57 33.61
C ALA A 148 -0.86 -16.13 33.88
N LYS A 149 0.08 -16.43 32.96
CA LYS A 149 1.47 -15.90 33.02
C LYS A 149 1.46 -14.38 33.09
N LEU A 150 0.72 -13.72 32.17
CA LEU A 150 0.64 -12.26 32.12
C LEU A 150 0.01 -11.68 33.39
N ALA A 151 -1.06 -12.30 33.91
CA ALA A 151 -1.67 -11.86 35.15
C ALA A 151 -0.71 -11.92 36.34
N TYR A 152 0.10 -12.98 36.42
CA TYR A 152 1.13 -13.11 37.44
C TYR A 152 2.23 -12.04 37.29
N ILE A 153 2.73 -11.81 36.06
CA ILE A 153 3.71 -10.76 35.78
C ILE A 153 3.18 -9.37 36.16
N GLU A 154 1.92 -9.07 35.82
CA GLU A 154 1.30 -7.77 36.16
C GLU A 154 1.25 -7.54 37.68
N LEU A 155 0.86 -8.56 38.46
CA LEU A 155 0.82 -8.47 39.91
C LEU A 155 2.22 -8.20 40.49
N GLU A 156 3.24 -8.92 40.08
CA GLU A 156 4.62 -8.74 40.52
C GLU A 156 5.19 -7.38 40.10
N ALA A 157 4.94 -6.97 38.86
CA ALA A 157 5.40 -5.68 38.34
C ALA A 157 4.79 -4.51 39.11
N LYS A 158 3.50 -4.60 39.43
CA LYS A 158 2.77 -3.61 40.21
C LYS A 158 3.29 -3.53 41.65
N GLU A 159 3.55 -4.68 42.29
CA GLU A 159 4.12 -4.74 43.64
C GLU A 159 5.51 -4.07 43.69
N LYS A 160 6.33 -4.32 42.69
CA LYS A 160 7.70 -3.74 42.59
C LYS A 160 7.73 -2.33 42.01
N GLY A 161 6.60 -1.81 41.47
CA GLY A 161 6.52 -0.48 40.89
C GLY A 161 7.13 -0.34 39.50
N TYR A 162 7.27 -1.46 38.74
CA TYR A 162 7.75 -1.42 37.36
C TYR A 162 6.60 -1.25 36.37
N PRO A 163 6.57 -0.16 35.59
CA PRO A 163 5.54 0.02 34.56
C PRO A 163 5.79 -0.92 33.37
N LEU A 164 4.68 -1.45 32.82
CA LEU A 164 4.69 -2.36 31.68
C LEU A 164 4.24 -1.62 30.40
N TYR A 165 4.94 -1.86 29.29
CA TYR A 165 4.58 -1.39 27.96
C TYR A 165 4.37 -2.57 27.02
N LEU A 166 3.19 -2.67 26.41
CA LEU A 166 2.88 -3.69 25.40
C LEU A 166 3.03 -3.08 24.00
N ILE A 167 3.85 -3.68 23.16
CA ILE A 167 3.98 -3.33 21.74
C ILE A 167 3.63 -4.56 20.91
N ILE A 168 2.70 -4.40 19.94
CA ILE A 168 2.30 -5.48 19.05
C ILE A 168 2.49 -5.03 17.59
N ASP A 169 3.30 -5.77 16.85
CA ASP A 169 3.43 -5.65 15.41
C ASP A 169 2.50 -6.65 14.71
N GLU A 170 1.96 -6.24 13.56
CA GLU A 170 1.04 -7.01 12.72
C GLU A 170 -0.16 -7.60 13.51
N TYR A 171 -0.79 -6.77 14.36
CA TYR A 171 -1.91 -7.20 15.20
C TYR A 171 -3.06 -7.83 14.40
N ASP A 172 -3.20 -7.46 13.13
CA ASP A 172 -4.24 -7.90 12.20
C ASP A 172 -3.83 -9.12 11.35
N ASN A 173 -2.61 -9.66 11.51
CA ASN A 173 -2.11 -10.77 10.69
C ASN A 173 -2.97 -12.02 10.82
N PHE A 174 -3.40 -12.33 12.02
CA PHE A 174 -4.28 -13.47 12.29
C PHE A 174 -5.60 -13.40 11.52
N THR A 175 -6.25 -12.24 11.52
CA THR A 175 -7.47 -11.98 10.76
C THR A 175 -7.20 -12.06 9.25
N ASN A 176 -6.07 -11.49 8.80
CA ASN A 176 -5.69 -11.50 7.39
C ASN A 176 -5.41 -12.92 6.85
N VAL A 177 -4.80 -13.79 7.66
CA VAL A 177 -4.55 -15.20 7.28
C VAL A 177 -5.85 -15.96 7.14
N ILE A 178 -6.75 -15.85 8.13
CA ILE A 178 -8.08 -16.50 8.06
C ILE A 178 -8.86 -16.01 6.84
N LEU A 179 -8.82 -14.70 6.54
CA LEU A 179 -9.47 -14.13 5.36
C LEU A 179 -8.87 -14.66 4.04
N SER A 180 -7.59 -15.06 4.03
CA SER A 180 -6.90 -15.52 2.82
C SER A 180 -7.15 -16.97 2.47
N GLU A 181 -7.47 -17.84 3.44
CA GLU A 181 -7.42 -19.28 3.23
C GLU A 181 -8.75 -19.95 2.80
N HIS A 182 -9.94 -19.49 3.19
CA HIS A 182 -11.11 -20.37 3.19
C HIS A 182 -12.51 -19.83 2.83
N GLY A 183 -12.75 -18.89 1.99
CA GLY A 183 -14.10 -18.58 1.45
C GLY A 183 -15.24 -18.51 2.50
N GLN A 184 -16.43 -19.11 2.27
CA GLN A 184 -17.58 -19.09 3.20
C GLN A 184 -17.36 -19.83 4.53
N LYS A 185 -16.50 -20.83 4.60
CA LYS A 185 -16.09 -21.49 5.87
C LYS A 185 -15.31 -20.51 6.78
N MET A 186 -14.78 -19.48 6.19
CA MET A 186 -14.07 -18.38 6.81
C MET A 186 -14.89 -17.65 7.88
N PHE A 187 -16.17 -17.35 7.63
CA PHE A 187 -17.02 -16.61 8.57
C PHE A 187 -17.28 -17.39 9.87
N HIS A 188 -17.44 -18.71 9.81
CA HIS A 188 -17.56 -19.53 11.01
C HIS A 188 -16.25 -19.61 11.82
N GLY A 189 -15.10 -19.67 11.13
CA GLY A 189 -13.79 -19.64 11.76
C GLY A 189 -13.48 -18.29 12.41
N LEU A 190 -13.87 -17.19 11.75
CA LEU A 190 -13.70 -15.84 12.27
C LEU A 190 -14.55 -15.57 13.51
N ALA A 191 -15.80 -15.98 13.55
CA ALA A 191 -16.65 -15.82 14.72
C ALA A 191 -16.11 -16.59 15.94
N HIS A 192 -15.55 -17.77 15.75
CA HIS A 192 -14.91 -18.55 16.82
C HIS A 192 -13.55 -17.97 17.24
N ALA A 193 -12.72 -17.56 16.27
CA ALA A 193 -11.43 -16.92 16.50
C ALA A 193 -11.57 -15.50 17.07
N SER A 194 -12.61 -14.76 16.69
CA SER A 194 -12.90 -13.42 17.22
C SER A 194 -13.14 -13.45 18.73
N GLY A 195 -13.85 -14.42 19.25
CA GLY A 195 -14.08 -14.59 20.69
C GLY A 195 -12.77 -14.74 21.47
N PHE A 196 -11.88 -15.61 21.00
CA PHE A 196 -10.59 -15.90 21.63
C PHE A 196 -9.64 -14.69 21.59
N TYR A 197 -9.47 -14.06 20.43
CA TYR A 197 -8.58 -12.92 20.25
C TYR A 197 -9.06 -11.69 21.05
N ARG A 198 -10.37 -11.45 21.06
CA ARG A 198 -11.04 -10.43 21.88
C ARG A 198 -10.76 -10.59 23.37
N GLU A 199 -10.76 -11.83 23.89
CA GLU A 199 -10.44 -12.07 25.30
C GLU A 199 -9.01 -11.68 25.64
N TYR A 200 -8.03 -11.91 24.76
CA TYR A 200 -6.65 -11.47 24.97
C TYR A 200 -6.55 -9.95 25.07
N PHE A 201 -7.14 -9.23 24.13
CA PHE A 201 -7.07 -7.78 24.14
C PHE A 201 -7.84 -7.15 25.30
N LYS A 202 -8.95 -7.74 25.73
CA LYS A 202 -9.67 -7.31 26.95
C LYS A 202 -8.80 -7.46 28.19
N GLN A 203 -8.01 -8.51 28.26
CA GLN A 203 -7.12 -8.74 29.38
C GLN A 203 -5.94 -7.75 29.39
N TYR A 204 -5.36 -7.45 28.24
CA TYR A 204 -4.23 -6.51 28.14
C TYR A 204 -4.57 -5.12 28.69
N LYS A 205 -5.81 -4.71 28.51
CA LYS A 205 -6.33 -3.48 29.06
C LYS A 205 -6.41 -3.57 30.57
N GLY A 206 -5.74 -2.69 31.24
CA GLY A 206 -5.62 -2.69 32.71
C GLY A 206 -4.37 -3.40 33.25
N MET A 207 -3.73 -4.27 32.46
CA MET A 207 -2.42 -4.86 32.82
C MET A 207 -1.24 -3.97 32.45
N PHE A 208 -1.33 -3.28 31.31
CA PHE A 208 -0.23 -2.45 30.80
C PHE A 208 -0.50 -0.96 31.02
N ASN A 209 0.56 -0.24 31.38
CA ASN A 209 0.51 1.22 31.52
C ASN A 209 0.38 1.91 30.16
N ARG A 210 1.01 1.33 29.12
CA ARG A 210 0.90 1.77 27.74
C ARG A 210 0.75 0.59 26.80
N ILE A 211 -0.02 0.79 25.72
CA ILE A 211 -0.19 -0.19 24.64
C ILE A 211 -0.03 0.54 23.30
N PHE A 212 0.80 -0.01 22.41
CA PHE A 212 0.92 0.48 21.04
C PHE A 212 0.76 -0.69 20.06
N LEU A 213 -0.28 -0.62 19.24
CA LEU A 213 -0.59 -1.65 18.24
C LEU A 213 -0.30 -1.11 16.86
N MET A 214 0.33 -1.91 16.02
CA MET A 214 0.60 -1.55 14.64
C MET A 214 0.19 -2.68 13.68
N GLY A 215 -0.46 -2.29 12.57
CA GLY A 215 -0.93 -3.23 11.57
C GLY A 215 -1.14 -2.59 10.20
N VAL A 216 -1.85 -3.32 9.34
CA VAL A 216 -2.15 -2.92 7.96
C VAL A 216 -3.65 -2.77 7.71
N SER A 217 -4.51 -3.43 8.50
CA SER A 217 -5.95 -3.49 8.28
C SER A 217 -6.73 -2.87 9.44
N PRO A 218 -7.80 -2.08 9.17
CA PRO A 218 -8.71 -1.57 10.18
C PRO A 218 -9.73 -2.62 10.65
N VAL A 219 -9.60 -3.86 10.19
CA VAL A 219 -10.52 -4.93 10.57
C VAL A 219 -10.31 -5.24 12.03
N THR A 220 -11.35 -4.94 12.82
CA THR A 220 -11.41 -5.28 14.23
C THR A 220 -12.18 -6.58 14.42
N LEU A 221 -11.81 -7.32 15.41
CA LEU A 221 -12.60 -8.46 15.87
C LEU A 221 -13.77 -7.89 16.65
N ASP A 222 -14.97 -8.34 16.31
CA ASP A 222 -16.27 -7.79 16.72
C ASP A 222 -16.31 -7.17 18.12
N ASP A 223 -17.00 -6.03 18.28
CA ASP A 223 -17.22 -5.32 19.56
C ASP A 223 -16.02 -4.61 20.24
N TRP A 224 -14.95 -4.31 19.55
CA TRP A 224 -14.04 -3.28 20.06
C TRP A 224 -14.80 -1.95 20.29
N SER A 225 -15.88 -1.72 19.53
CA SER A 225 -16.69 -0.51 19.64
C SER A 225 -17.75 -0.54 20.74
N SER A 226 -18.24 -1.69 21.21
CA SER A 226 -19.35 -1.74 22.20
C SER A 226 -18.91 -1.81 23.67
N GLY A 227 -17.63 -2.00 23.94
CA GLY A 227 -17.02 -1.98 25.28
C GLY A 227 -15.58 -1.45 25.31
N TYR A 228 -15.07 -1.01 24.16
CA TYR A 228 -13.66 -0.72 23.92
C TYR A 228 -13.42 0.72 23.42
N ASN A 229 -14.11 1.69 23.96
CA ASN A 229 -13.92 3.12 23.65
C ASN A 229 -12.57 3.66 24.15
N ILE A 230 -11.47 2.91 24.09
CA ILE A 230 -10.23 3.28 24.78
C ILE A 230 -9.02 3.29 23.85
N ASP A 231 -9.04 2.60 22.70
CA ASP A 231 -7.91 2.62 21.78
C ASP A 231 -8.05 3.80 20.83
N TRP A 232 -7.11 4.72 20.91
CA TRP A 232 -7.09 5.90 20.06
C TRP A 232 -6.42 5.58 18.73
N ASN A 233 -7.18 5.67 17.64
CA ASN A 233 -6.66 5.47 16.28
C ASN A 233 -5.96 6.74 15.79
N ILE A 234 -4.63 6.69 15.69
CA ILE A 234 -3.82 7.80 15.17
C ILE A 234 -3.54 7.69 13.67
N SER A 235 -4.15 6.75 12.96
CA SER A 235 -3.86 6.49 11.54
C SER A 235 -4.22 7.64 10.62
N THR A 236 -5.26 8.41 10.98
CA THR A 236 -5.75 9.56 10.19
C THR A 236 -5.52 10.90 10.87
N ASP A 237 -4.74 10.91 11.96
CA ASP A 237 -4.33 12.12 12.66
C ASP A 237 -3.22 12.83 11.87
N GLU A 238 -3.39 14.15 11.65
CA GLU A 238 -2.45 14.97 10.89
C GLU A 238 -1.04 15.00 11.48
N THR A 239 -0.94 14.96 12.82
CA THR A 239 0.34 14.95 13.55
C THR A 239 1.22 13.77 13.12
N PHE A 240 0.61 12.64 12.76
CA PHE A 240 1.30 11.40 12.41
C PHE A 240 1.30 11.09 10.90
N ASN A 241 0.92 12.06 10.05
CA ASN A 241 0.86 11.86 8.59
C ASN A 241 2.21 11.39 8.01
N THR A 242 3.31 12.05 8.40
CA THR A 242 4.67 11.77 7.90
C THR A 242 5.53 10.94 8.86
N MET A 243 4.93 10.33 9.89
CA MET A 243 5.63 9.48 10.86
C MET A 243 6.21 8.23 10.19
N MET A 244 5.49 7.64 9.25
CA MET A 244 5.90 6.49 8.45
C MET A 244 6.05 6.90 6.98
N GLY A 245 6.99 6.27 6.27
CA GLY A 245 7.39 6.70 4.93
C GLY A 245 8.51 7.74 5.00
N PHE A 246 9.00 8.17 3.85
CA PHE A 246 9.98 9.24 3.74
C PHE A 246 9.35 10.48 3.12
N SER A 247 9.51 11.65 3.74
CA SER A 247 9.18 12.91 3.09
C SER A 247 10.19 13.23 1.98
N GLU A 248 9.84 14.11 1.04
CA GLU A 248 10.75 14.53 -0.03
C GLU A 248 12.04 15.17 0.55
N THR A 249 11.91 15.93 1.64
CA THR A 249 13.06 16.51 2.34
C THR A 249 14.01 15.43 2.87
N GLU A 250 13.47 14.40 3.53
CA GLU A 250 14.26 13.26 4.06
C GLU A 250 14.94 12.47 2.94
N VAL A 251 14.24 12.26 1.82
CA VAL A 251 14.82 11.62 0.61
C VAL A 251 15.97 12.48 0.06
N ARG A 252 15.76 13.78 -0.09
CA ARG A 252 16.77 14.72 -0.56
C ARG A 252 18.02 14.72 0.33
N GLU A 253 17.85 14.75 1.64
CA GLU A 253 18.95 14.68 2.61
C GLU A 253 19.72 13.37 2.49
N MET A 254 19.02 12.23 2.38
CA MET A 254 19.63 10.91 2.21
C MET A 254 20.43 10.81 0.91
N PHE A 255 19.88 11.25 -0.21
CA PHE A 255 20.56 11.21 -1.52
C PHE A 255 21.75 12.17 -1.55
N THR A 256 21.60 13.37 -0.96
CA THR A 256 22.70 14.34 -0.83
C THR A 256 23.83 13.77 0.02
N TYR A 257 23.52 13.05 1.09
CA TYR A 257 24.53 12.35 1.89
C TYR A 257 25.35 11.37 1.05
N TYR A 258 24.71 10.50 0.26
CA TYR A 258 25.42 9.54 -0.57
C TYR A 258 26.17 10.21 -1.72
N LYS A 259 25.62 11.29 -2.31
CA LYS A 259 26.32 12.09 -3.34
C LYS A 259 27.57 12.74 -2.78
N SER A 260 27.50 13.37 -1.61
CA SER A 260 28.65 14.04 -0.96
C SER A 260 29.75 13.06 -0.54
N ASN A 261 29.42 11.77 -0.36
CA ASN A 261 30.38 10.70 -0.10
C ASN A 261 30.86 9.99 -1.39
N GLY A 262 30.51 10.51 -2.58
CA GLY A 262 31.00 10.01 -3.87
C GLY A 262 30.36 8.71 -4.36
N LEU A 263 29.21 8.30 -3.78
CA LEU A 263 28.51 7.08 -4.16
C LEU A 263 27.42 7.32 -5.23
N LEU A 264 26.98 8.57 -5.40
CA LEU A 264 26.02 8.95 -6.44
C LEU A 264 26.69 9.92 -7.43
N THR A 265 26.51 9.67 -8.72
CA THR A 265 27.10 10.45 -9.81
C THR A 265 26.13 11.43 -10.46
N GLY A 266 24.81 11.16 -10.37
CA GLY A 266 23.76 11.99 -10.95
C GLY A 266 23.35 13.19 -10.08
N GLU A 267 22.47 14.03 -10.62
CA GLU A 267 21.87 15.13 -9.86
C GLU A 267 20.72 14.64 -8.99
N VAL A 268 20.74 15.01 -7.71
CA VAL A 268 19.75 14.55 -6.70
C VAL A 268 18.32 14.91 -7.12
N GLU A 269 18.11 16.14 -7.60
CA GLU A 269 16.76 16.60 -8.02
C GLU A 269 16.26 15.84 -9.26
N ALA A 270 17.14 15.45 -10.18
CA ALA A 270 16.77 14.63 -11.31
C ALA A 270 16.33 13.22 -10.87
N MET A 271 17.06 12.61 -9.94
CA MET A 271 16.70 11.29 -9.36
C MET A 271 15.37 11.36 -8.61
N ILE A 272 15.13 12.40 -7.82
CA ILE A 272 13.86 12.60 -7.10
C ILE A 272 12.72 12.78 -8.10
N SER A 273 12.89 13.60 -9.12
CA SER A 273 11.88 13.84 -10.16
C SER A 273 11.53 12.57 -10.93
N GLU A 274 12.51 11.69 -11.20
CA GLU A 274 12.31 10.41 -11.87
C GLU A 274 11.52 9.42 -10.99
N MET A 275 11.90 9.28 -9.71
CA MET A 275 11.29 8.28 -8.84
C MET A 275 9.96 8.73 -8.22
N LYS A 276 9.68 10.03 -8.16
CA LYS A 276 8.49 10.59 -7.50
C LYS A 276 7.17 10.04 -8.07
N PRO A 277 6.92 9.98 -9.39
CA PRO A 277 5.71 9.39 -9.94
C PRO A 277 5.51 7.91 -9.58
N TRP A 278 6.60 7.21 -9.25
CA TRP A 278 6.59 5.78 -8.95
C TRP A 278 6.38 5.44 -7.49
N TYR A 279 6.87 6.26 -6.54
CA TYR A 279 6.98 5.86 -5.14
C TYR A 279 6.35 6.81 -4.13
N ASP A 280 6.06 8.04 -4.54
CA ASP A 280 5.53 9.11 -3.69
C ASP A 280 3.99 9.11 -3.66
N ASN A 281 3.47 10.21 -3.13
CA ASN A 281 2.09 10.67 -3.18
C ASN A 281 1.17 10.07 -2.11
N TYR A 282 1.69 9.42 -1.07
CA TYR A 282 0.84 8.95 0.02
C TYR A 282 0.50 10.08 1.00
N CYS A 283 -0.79 10.22 1.30
CA CYS A 283 -1.34 11.10 2.32
C CYS A 283 -2.31 10.31 3.19
N PHE A 284 -2.09 10.35 4.50
CA PHE A 284 -2.82 9.54 5.46
C PHE A 284 -3.80 10.34 6.31
N ALA A 285 -3.80 11.66 6.23
CA ALA A 285 -4.69 12.51 7.01
C ALA A 285 -5.43 13.52 6.12
N ARG A 286 -6.73 13.69 6.39
CA ARG A 286 -7.57 14.65 5.64
C ARG A 286 -7.04 16.07 5.71
N MET A 287 -6.53 16.47 6.88
CA MET A 287 -6.04 17.83 7.11
C MET A 287 -4.66 18.08 6.52
N SER A 288 -3.93 17.01 6.17
CA SER A 288 -2.59 17.06 5.57
C SER A 288 -2.58 17.08 4.05
N LEU A 289 -3.68 17.47 3.40
CA LEU A 289 -3.77 17.52 1.94
C LEU A 289 -2.77 18.48 1.28
N ASN A 290 -2.40 19.56 1.99
CA ASN A 290 -1.44 20.57 1.53
C ASN A 290 -0.04 20.37 2.13
N ASP A 291 0.14 19.34 2.95
CA ASP A 291 1.42 19.02 3.59
C ASP A 291 2.25 18.08 2.70
N ASP A 292 3.45 17.74 3.18
CA ASP A 292 4.32 16.80 2.51
C ASP A 292 3.65 15.43 2.32
N ARG A 293 3.74 14.92 1.11
CA ARG A 293 3.45 13.52 0.79
C ARG A 293 4.63 12.66 1.21
N VAL A 294 4.38 11.36 1.32
CA VAL A 294 5.45 10.43 1.70
C VAL A 294 5.68 9.38 0.63
N PHE A 295 6.96 9.07 0.46
CA PHE A 295 7.45 7.99 -0.36
C PHE A 295 7.37 6.66 0.38
N ASN A 296 7.17 5.57 -0.35
CA ASN A 296 7.38 4.23 0.16
C ASN A 296 8.87 3.99 0.46
N CYS A 297 9.20 3.58 1.69
CA CYS A 297 10.60 3.43 2.11
C CYS A 297 11.37 2.40 1.29
N ASP A 298 10.81 1.19 1.14
CA ASP A 298 11.49 0.09 0.46
C ASP A 298 11.77 0.42 -1.00
N MET A 299 10.80 1.06 -1.69
CA MET A 299 10.97 1.44 -3.09
C MET A 299 12.02 2.52 -3.27
N THR A 300 12.04 3.50 -2.36
CA THR A 300 13.07 4.55 -2.36
C THR A 300 14.46 3.96 -2.15
N LEU A 301 14.60 3.03 -1.20
CA LEU A 301 15.88 2.35 -0.95
C LEU A 301 16.28 1.41 -2.08
N TYR A 302 15.32 0.76 -2.75
CA TYR A 302 15.56 -0.06 -3.94
C TYR A 302 16.13 0.78 -5.09
N TYR A 303 15.52 1.95 -5.36
CA TYR A 303 16.03 2.90 -6.37
C TYR A 303 17.43 3.40 -6.01
N LEU A 304 17.63 3.86 -4.77
CA LEU A 304 18.91 4.34 -4.28
C LEU A 304 20.01 3.27 -4.42
N ARG A 305 19.69 2.03 -4.10
CA ARG A 305 20.62 0.90 -4.25
C ARG A 305 21.03 0.71 -5.71
N SER A 306 20.10 0.76 -6.66
CA SER A 306 20.41 0.66 -8.09
C SER A 306 21.34 1.79 -8.54
N GLN A 307 21.10 3.01 -8.08
CA GLN A 307 21.94 4.17 -8.39
C GLN A 307 23.36 4.03 -7.84
N ILE A 308 23.52 3.45 -6.65
CA ILE A 308 24.84 3.25 -6.04
C ILE A 308 25.58 2.06 -6.68
N ASP A 309 24.90 0.92 -6.85
CA ASP A 309 25.53 -0.33 -7.31
C ASP A 309 25.80 -0.31 -8.83
N PHE A 310 24.91 0.31 -9.61
CA PHE A 310 24.95 0.24 -11.09
C PHE A 310 25.03 1.61 -11.78
N HIS A 311 24.98 2.72 -11.03
CA HIS A 311 24.97 4.11 -11.54
C HIS A 311 23.86 4.38 -12.57
N ARG A 312 22.73 3.70 -12.42
CA ARG A 312 21.54 3.84 -13.25
C ARG A 312 20.27 3.53 -12.45
N SER A 313 19.15 3.99 -12.97
CA SER A 313 17.83 3.63 -12.45
C SER A 313 17.55 2.13 -12.62
N PRO A 314 16.69 1.53 -11.77
CA PRO A 314 16.29 0.14 -11.94
C PRO A 314 15.67 -0.08 -13.34
N GLU A 315 15.96 -1.22 -13.98
CA GLU A 315 15.30 -1.61 -15.23
C GLU A 315 13.78 -1.80 -15.04
N ASP A 316 13.39 -2.35 -13.88
CA ASP A 316 12.02 -2.43 -13.47
C ASP A 316 11.85 -1.53 -12.24
N MET A 317 11.05 -0.47 -12.36
CA MET A 317 10.80 0.45 -11.26
C MET A 317 10.01 -0.19 -10.12
N VAL A 318 9.42 -1.37 -10.34
CA VAL A 318 8.71 -2.14 -9.31
C VAL A 318 9.57 -3.29 -8.83
N ASP A 319 10.00 -3.25 -7.57
CA ASP A 319 10.72 -4.37 -6.96
C ASP A 319 9.87 -5.66 -7.01
N LYS A 320 10.48 -6.75 -7.47
CA LYS A 320 9.82 -8.07 -7.59
C LYS A 320 9.24 -8.56 -6.27
N ASN A 321 9.85 -8.18 -5.14
CA ASN A 321 9.36 -8.52 -3.81
C ASN A 321 8.04 -7.80 -3.46
N ILE A 322 7.73 -6.66 -4.10
CA ILE A 322 6.46 -5.94 -3.92
C ILE A 322 5.35 -6.57 -4.76
N ARG A 323 5.67 -7.22 -5.85
CA ARG A 323 4.69 -7.94 -6.67
C ARG A 323 3.92 -9.02 -5.89
N THR A 324 4.45 -9.50 -4.76
CA THR A 324 3.73 -10.46 -3.90
C THR A 324 2.53 -9.85 -3.17
N ASP A 325 2.42 -8.52 -3.03
CA ASP A 325 1.25 -7.86 -2.42
C ASP A 325 0.01 -7.84 -3.36
N TYR A 326 0.17 -8.20 -4.66
CA TYR A 326 -0.94 -8.44 -5.59
C TYR A 326 -1.98 -9.46 -5.10
N SER A 327 -1.55 -10.42 -4.28
CA SER A 327 -2.42 -11.44 -3.73
C SER A 327 -3.56 -10.85 -2.89
N LYS A 328 -3.36 -9.68 -2.27
CA LYS A 328 -4.36 -9.03 -1.43
C LYS A 328 -5.51 -8.45 -2.24
N LEU A 329 -5.24 -7.77 -3.36
CA LEU A 329 -6.30 -7.26 -4.23
C LEU A 329 -7.13 -8.42 -4.80
N LYS A 330 -6.45 -9.50 -5.23
CA LYS A 330 -7.12 -10.74 -5.67
C LYS A 330 -8.00 -11.36 -4.58
N MET A 331 -7.49 -11.41 -3.36
CA MET A 331 -8.21 -11.93 -2.22
C MET A 331 -9.45 -11.11 -1.92
N LEU A 332 -9.30 -9.79 -1.80
CA LEU A 332 -10.40 -8.86 -1.50
C LEU A 332 -11.49 -8.88 -2.57
N ALA A 333 -11.10 -8.98 -3.83
CA ALA A 333 -12.05 -9.03 -4.96
C ALA A 333 -12.83 -10.35 -5.01
N ARG A 334 -12.22 -11.50 -4.62
CA ARG A 334 -12.83 -12.84 -4.65
C ARG A 334 -13.89 -13.10 -3.57
N ILE A 335 -13.98 -12.25 -2.54
CA ILE A 335 -14.99 -12.40 -1.49
C ILE A 335 -16.41 -12.09 -2.01
N ASP A 336 -16.53 -11.55 -3.22
CA ASP A 336 -17.80 -11.18 -3.83
C ASP A 336 -18.41 -12.36 -4.61
N HIS A 337 -19.62 -12.82 -4.21
CA HIS A 337 -20.31 -13.90 -4.88
C HIS A 337 -21.09 -13.47 -6.14
N ASP A 338 -21.28 -12.17 -6.36
CA ASP A 338 -22.07 -11.62 -7.45
C ASP A 338 -21.35 -10.43 -8.10
N SER A 339 -20.38 -10.76 -8.95
CA SER A 339 -19.53 -9.77 -9.64
C SER A 339 -20.25 -8.93 -10.71
N SER A 340 -21.51 -9.27 -11.02
CA SER A 340 -22.28 -8.63 -12.11
C SER A 340 -23.12 -7.42 -11.68
N ARG A 341 -23.20 -7.11 -10.38
CA ARG A 341 -24.00 -5.98 -9.88
C ARG A 341 -23.24 -4.67 -9.88
N GLU A 342 -23.90 -3.60 -10.34
CA GLU A 342 -23.43 -2.22 -10.14
C GLU A 342 -23.21 -1.96 -8.64
N GLY A 343 -22.02 -1.46 -8.27
CA GLY A 343 -21.58 -1.32 -6.87
C GLY A 343 -20.90 -2.56 -6.29
N SER A 344 -20.65 -3.61 -7.09
CA SER A 344 -19.80 -4.73 -6.70
C SER A 344 -18.35 -4.30 -6.46
N ARG A 345 -17.56 -5.13 -5.81
CA ARG A 345 -16.12 -4.88 -5.61
C ARG A 345 -15.37 -4.79 -6.92
N MET A 346 -15.74 -5.67 -7.87
CA MET A 346 -15.14 -5.66 -9.19
C MET A 346 -15.45 -4.37 -9.95
N SER A 347 -16.70 -3.94 -9.96
CA SER A 347 -17.12 -2.66 -10.54
C SER A 347 -16.41 -1.46 -9.87
N THR A 348 -16.13 -1.53 -8.56
CA THR A 348 -15.33 -0.52 -7.86
C THR A 348 -13.88 -0.50 -8.34
N ILE A 349 -13.26 -1.67 -8.52
CA ILE A 349 -11.88 -1.78 -9.03
C ILE A 349 -11.79 -1.25 -10.47
N GLU A 350 -12.76 -1.60 -11.31
CA GLU A 350 -12.85 -1.09 -12.69
C GLU A 350 -13.05 0.44 -12.72
N GLU A 351 -13.89 0.99 -11.83
CA GLU A 351 -14.07 2.43 -11.70
C GLU A 351 -12.78 3.14 -11.29
N ILE A 352 -12.05 2.60 -10.29
CA ILE A 352 -10.76 3.15 -9.85
C ILE A 352 -9.73 3.08 -10.98
N ALA A 353 -9.64 1.96 -11.68
CA ALA A 353 -8.72 1.81 -12.79
C ALA A 353 -9.06 2.73 -13.97
N ALA A 354 -10.34 2.93 -14.24
CA ALA A 354 -10.80 3.80 -15.31
C ALA A 354 -10.56 5.28 -15.02
N LYS A 355 -10.95 5.75 -13.83
CA LYS A 355 -10.91 7.18 -13.46
C LYS A 355 -9.65 7.60 -12.73
N GLY A 356 -8.90 6.65 -12.16
CA GLY A 356 -7.78 6.93 -11.27
C GLY A 356 -8.20 7.38 -9.86
N GLU A 357 -9.49 7.67 -9.62
CA GLU A 357 -10.00 8.16 -8.33
C GLU A 357 -11.42 7.66 -8.02
N ILE A 358 -11.80 7.75 -6.75
CA ILE A 358 -13.13 7.40 -6.23
C ILE A 358 -13.49 8.20 -4.98
N LEU A 359 -14.80 8.40 -4.73
CA LEU A 359 -15.29 8.98 -3.48
C LEU A 359 -15.53 7.88 -2.44
N VAL A 360 -14.99 8.08 -1.23
CA VAL A 360 -15.01 7.09 -0.16
C VAL A 360 -15.55 7.70 1.14
N ASN A 361 -16.43 6.96 1.82
CA ASN A 361 -16.72 7.15 3.23
C ASN A 361 -15.70 6.30 4.01
N LEU A 362 -14.66 6.93 4.56
CA LEU A 362 -13.61 6.19 5.24
C LEU A 362 -14.07 5.70 6.61
N HIS A 363 -14.07 4.40 6.78
CA HIS A 363 -14.29 3.76 8.07
C HIS A 363 -12.94 3.46 8.73
N THR A 364 -12.75 3.96 9.93
CA THR A 364 -11.49 3.83 10.68
C THR A 364 -11.36 2.50 11.42
N SER A 365 -12.48 1.79 11.61
CA SER A 365 -12.54 0.44 12.16
C SER A 365 -13.89 -0.20 11.82
N PHE A 366 -13.91 -1.50 11.59
CA PHE A 366 -15.14 -2.28 11.38
C PHE A 366 -14.88 -3.76 11.65
N PRO A 367 -15.92 -4.50 12.11
CA PRO A 367 -15.79 -5.92 12.38
C PRO A 367 -15.60 -6.73 11.09
N ALA A 368 -14.95 -7.90 11.23
CA ALA A 368 -14.60 -8.76 10.10
C ALA A 368 -15.83 -9.21 9.28
N GLU A 369 -16.99 -9.38 9.90
CA GLU A 369 -18.25 -9.76 9.27
C GLU A 369 -18.75 -8.69 8.28
N ARG A 370 -18.41 -7.41 8.52
CA ARG A 370 -18.76 -6.29 7.65
C ARG A 370 -17.76 -6.01 6.55
N ILE A 371 -16.78 -6.87 6.36
CA ILE A 371 -15.81 -6.73 5.25
C ILE A 371 -16.50 -6.81 3.88
N VAL A 372 -17.70 -7.40 3.84
CA VAL A 372 -18.53 -7.49 2.63
C VAL A 372 -19.13 -6.14 2.20
N ASP A 373 -19.26 -5.19 3.12
CA ASP A 373 -19.82 -3.86 2.82
C ASP A 373 -18.86 -3.09 1.89
N ILE A 374 -19.41 -2.45 0.86
CA ILE A 374 -18.63 -1.79 -0.17
C ILE A 374 -17.78 -0.61 0.36
N ASP A 375 -18.29 0.14 1.34
CA ASP A 375 -17.53 1.25 1.93
C ASP A 375 -16.38 0.73 2.81
N ASN A 376 -16.54 -0.44 3.45
CA ASN A 376 -15.46 -1.12 4.17
C ASN A 376 -14.40 -1.64 3.20
N PHE A 377 -14.81 -2.20 2.08
CA PHE A 377 -13.89 -2.61 1.02
C PHE A 377 -13.08 -1.42 0.48
N ARG A 378 -13.72 -0.28 0.19
CA ARG A 378 -13.05 0.95 -0.24
C ARG A 378 -12.07 1.46 0.82
N SER A 379 -12.44 1.38 2.11
CA SER A 379 -11.58 1.73 3.23
C SER A 379 -10.34 0.80 3.31
N LEU A 380 -10.51 -0.50 3.06
CA LEU A 380 -9.40 -1.46 2.99
C LEU A 380 -8.41 -1.11 1.88
N LEU A 381 -8.89 -0.71 0.70
CA LEU A 381 -8.00 -0.29 -0.39
C LEU A 381 -7.08 0.87 0.04
N TYR A 382 -7.62 1.83 0.80
CA TYR A 382 -6.81 2.91 1.37
C TYR A 382 -5.78 2.39 2.39
N TYR A 383 -6.18 1.59 3.37
CA TYR A 383 -5.27 1.10 4.40
C TYR A 383 -4.18 0.16 3.86
N TYR A 384 -4.48 -0.57 2.78
CA TYR A 384 -3.46 -1.37 2.08
C TYR A 384 -2.54 -0.54 1.16
N GLY A 385 -2.76 0.78 1.06
CA GLY A 385 -1.97 1.67 0.23
C GLY A 385 -2.28 1.58 -1.26
N LEU A 386 -3.44 0.98 -1.61
CA LEU A 386 -3.94 0.93 -2.98
C LEU A 386 -4.66 2.23 -3.38
N LEU A 387 -5.07 3.02 -2.39
CA LEU A 387 -5.61 4.37 -2.54
C LEU A 387 -4.93 5.32 -1.56
N THR A 388 -4.91 6.60 -1.89
CA THR A 388 -4.43 7.70 -1.04
C THR A 388 -5.42 8.85 -1.04
N ILE A 389 -5.42 9.68 0.00
CA ILE A 389 -6.28 10.87 0.06
C ILE A 389 -5.72 11.93 -0.88
N CYS A 390 -6.51 12.37 -1.86
CA CYS A 390 -6.14 13.43 -2.80
C CYS A 390 -7.07 14.65 -2.76
N GLY A 391 -8.14 14.61 -1.96
CA GLY A 391 -9.06 15.72 -1.82
C GLY A 391 -10.28 15.38 -1.00
N THR A 392 -11.25 16.28 -1.02
CA THR A 392 -12.55 16.11 -0.35
C THR A 392 -13.69 16.56 -1.25
N ARG A 393 -14.86 15.96 -1.06
CA ARG A 393 -16.13 16.42 -1.67
C ARG A 393 -17.24 16.33 -0.61
N GLY A 394 -17.53 17.45 0.03
CA GLY A 394 -18.41 17.48 1.19
C GLY A 394 -17.78 16.72 2.37
N ASP A 395 -18.49 15.77 2.92
CA ASP A 395 -18.05 14.89 4.01
C ASP A 395 -17.21 13.70 3.55
N ARG A 396 -17.29 13.34 2.26
CA ARG A 396 -16.53 12.24 1.66
C ARG A 396 -15.11 12.61 1.27
N LEU A 397 -14.21 11.64 1.36
CA LEU A 397 -12.85 11.75 0.86
C LEU A 397 -12.80 11.40 -0.63
N ARG A 398 -12.11 12.24 -1.40
CA ARG A 398 -11.67 11.90 -2.74
C ARG A 398 -10.35 11.17 -2.62
N MET A 399 -10.33 9.92 -3.04
CA MET A 399 -9.15 9.07 -2.99
C MET A 399 -8.73 8.69 -4.39
N CYS A 400 -7.43 8.67 -4.65
CA CYS A 400 -6.86 8.33 -5.95
C CYS A 400 -5.80 7.23 -5.84
N ILE A 401 -5.43 6.66 -6.97
CA ILE A 401 -4.26 5.78 -7.07
C ILE A 401 -3.02 6.62 -6.76
N PRO A 402 -2.20 6.23 -5.77
CA PRO A 402 -1.08 7.07 -5.32
C PRO A 402 0.00 7.27 -6.38
N ASN A 403 0.38 6.23 -7.11
CA ASN A 403 1.53 6.25 -8.00
C ASN A 403 1.49 5.14 -9.06
N HIS A 404 2.49 5.13 -9.94
CA HIS A 404 2.58 4.16 -11.03
C HIS A 404 2.74 2.71 -10.53
N CYS A 405 3.47 2.45 -9.43
CA CYS A 405 3.58 1.11 -8.87
C CYS A 405 2.23 0.51 -8.50
N VAL A 406 1.36 1.30 -7.89
CA VAL A 406 0.02 0.86 -7.51
C VAL A 406 -0.89 0.77 -8.73
N ARG A 407 -0.75 1.69 -9.70
CA ARG A 407 -1.50 1.66 -10.96
C ARG A 407 -1.24 0.36 -11.73
N GLU A 408 0.03 -0.07 -11.83
CA GLU A 408 0.38 -1.35 -12.44
C GLU A 408 -0.27 -2.55 -11.72
N GLN A 409 -0.45 -2.45 -10.40
CA GLN A 409 -1.15 -3.49 -9.64
C GLN A 409 -2.63 -3.61 -10.06
N TYR A 410 -3.34 -2.49 -10.18
CA TYR A 410 -4.73 -2.51 -10.65
C TYR A 410 -4.83 -3.10 -12.06
N PHE A 411 -3.99 -2.66 -12.98
CA PHE A 411 -4.02 -3.15 -14.36
C PHE A 411 -3.64 -4.63 -14.45
N GLY A 412 -2.62 -5.06 -13.70
CA GLY A 412 -2.24 -6.47 -13.62
C GLY A 412 -3.36 -7.35 -13.07
N PHE A 413 -4.05 -6.88 -12.03
CA PHE A 413 -5.20 -7.59 -11.46
C PHE A 413 -6.35 -7.71 -12.47
N LEU A 414 -6.74 -6.62 -13.14
CA LEU A 414 -7.79 -6.61 -14.15
C LEU A 414 -7.45 -7.52 -15.32
N ARG A 415 -6.22 -7.47 -15.81
CA ARG A 415 -5.75 -8.37 -16.88
C ARG A 415 -5.86 -9.84 -16.48
N ASP A 416 -5.39 -10.20 -15.28
CA ASP A 416 -5.52 -11.57 -14.79
C ASP A 416 -6.98 -12.01 -14.65
N TYR A 417 -7.86 -11.09 -14.26
CA TYR A 417 -9.29 -11.36 -14.16
C TYR A 417 -9.90 -11.61 -15.55
N TYR A 418 -9.65 -10.74 -16.52
CA TYR A 418 -10.14 -10.90 -17.89
C TYR A 418 -9.57 -12.14 -18.57
N GLN A 419 -8.30 -12.48 -18.31
CA GLN A 419 -7.68 -13.70 -18.81
C GLN A 419 -8.32 -14.99 -18.28
N GLN A 420 -8.95 -14.98 -17.10
CA GLN A 420 -9.71 -16.13 -16.59
C GLN A 420 -11.05 -16.30 -17.30
N ILE A 421 -11.62 -15.21 -17.83
CA ILE A 421 -12.90 -15.24 -18.55
C ILE A 421 -12.66 -15.67 -20.02
N HIS A 422 -11.72 -15.02 -20.68
CA HIS A 422 -11.35 -15.30 -22.07
C HIS A 422 -9.82 -15.18 -22.23
N PRO A 423 -9.09 -16.31 -22.32
CA PRO A 423 -7.64 -16.31 -22.44
C PRO A 423 -7.18 -15.74 -23.79
N LEU A 424 -6.40 -14.64 -23.76
CA LEU A 424 -5.70 -14.11 -24.91
C LEU A 424 -4.26 -14.63 -24.96
N ASN A 425 -3.71 -14.74 -26.16
CA ASN A 425 -2.29 -15.01 -26.33
C ASN A 425 -1.46 -13.77 -26.02
N LEU A 426 -1.01 -13.66 -24.74
CA LEU A 426 -0.25 -12.50 -24.27
C LEU A 426 1.10 -12.33 -24.98
N SER A 427 1.71 -13.41 -25.47
CA SER A 427 2.95 -13.30 -26.25
C SER A 427 2.70 -12.61 -27.58
N HIS A 428 1.64 -13.02 -28.29
CA HIS A 428 1.26 -12.37 -29.55
C HIS A 428 0.87 -10.90 -29.37
N LEU A 429 0.18 -10.56 -28.26
CA LEU A 429 -0.12 -9.17 -27.94
C LEU A 429 1.14 -8.35 -27.66
N LYS A 430 2.17 -8.94 -27.04
CA LYS A 430 3.44 -8.26 -26.83
C LYS A 430 4.15 -7.98 -28.16
N ASP A 431 4.18 -8.94 -29.06
CA ASP A 431 4.74 -8.73 -30.40
C ASP A 431 4.01 -7.57 -31.12
N GLN A 432 2.68 -7.51 -31.02
CA GLN A 432 1.89 -6.41 -31.57
C GLN A 432 2.15 -5.06 -30.88
N ILE A 433 2.49 -5.06 -29.57
CA ILE A 433 2.92 -3.84 -28.88
C ILE A 433 4.29 -3.40 -29.37
N ASP A 434 5.22 -4.32 -29.60
CA ASP A 434 6.54 -4.00 -30.16
C ASP A 434 6.39 -3.38 -31.56
N ASP A 435 5.55 -3.93 -32.43
CA ASP A 435 5.20 -3.37 -33.75
C ASP A 435 4.58 -1.96 -33.63
N LEU A 436 3.71 -1.76 -32.64
CA LEU A 436 3.10 -0.45 -32.36
C LEU A 436 4.16 0.57 -31.90
N VAL A 437 5.12 0.15 -31.06
CA VAL A 437 6.13 1.04 -30.45
C VAL A 437 7.19 1.46 -31.47
N TYR A 438 7.66 0.52 -32.29
CA TYR A 438 8.83 0.71 -33.16
C TYR A 438 8.47 0.91 -34.64
N ASP A 439 7.40 0.28 -35.11
CA ASP A 439 7.02 0.31 -36.53
C ASP A 439 5.77 1.17 -36.82
N GLY A 440 5.06 1.63 -35.78
CA GLY A 440 3.83 2.38 -35.92
C GLY A 440 2.63 1.53 -36.39
N HIS A 441 2.77 0.22 -36.37
CA HIS A 441 1.72 -0.73 -36.77
C HIS A 441 0.71 -0.96 -35.62
N TRP A 442 -0.07 0.04 -35.30
CA TRP A 442 -0.97 0.09 -34.15
C TRP A 442 -2.27 -0.71 -34.33
N LYS A 443 -2.78 -0.85 -35.55
CA LYS A 443 -4.14 -1.36 -35.83
C LYS A 443 -4.35 -2.82 -35.40
N PRO A 444 -3.44 -3.79 -35.66
CA PRO A 444 -3.60 -5.18 -35.23
C PRO A 444 -3.76 -5.34 -33.72
N PHE A 445 -3.05 -4.55 -32.93
CA PHE A 445 -3.16 -4.56 -31.47
C PHE A 445 -4.56 -4.17 -31.00
N PHE A 446 -5.09 -3.03 -31.48
CA PHE A 446 -6.43 -2.59 -31.08
C PHE A 446 -7.56 -3.51 -31.60
N GLU A 447 -7.41 -4.11 -32.78
CA GLU A 447 -8.34 -5.11 -33.30
C GLU A 447 -8.34 -6.38 -32.44
N SER A 448 -7.18 -6.85 -32.00
CA SER A 448 -7.06 -8.01 -31.10
C SER A 448 -7.72 -7.77 -29.75
N ILE A 449 -7.51 -6.58 -29.15
CA ILE A 449 -8.14 -6.20 -27.90
C ILE A 449 -9.65 -6.05 -28.06
N ALA A 450 -10.12 -5.42 -29.14
CA ALA A 450 -11.55 -5.25 -29.40
C ALA A 450 -12.27 -6.58 -29.60
N GLY A 451 -11.64 -7.54 -30.28
CA GLY A 451 -12.14 -8.91 -30.41
C GLY A 451 -12.30 -9.58 -29.05
N ALA A 452 -11.29 -9.47 -28.20
CA ALA A 452 -11.35 -9.99 -26.84
C ALA A 452 -12.40 -9.32 -25.96
N TYR A 453 -12.57 -8.00 -26.08
CA TYR A 453 -13.62 -7.27 -25.39
C TYR A 453 -15.01 -7.75 -25.81
N HIS A 454 -15.22 -7.92 -27.11
CA HIS A 454 -16.47 -8.47 -27.65
C HIS A 454 -16.79 -9.85 -27.04
N GLU A 455 -15.84 -10.77 -27.05
CA GLU A 455 -16.03 -12.12 -26.52
C GLU A 455 -16.26 -12.14 -25.00
N ASN A 456 -15.53 -11.32 -24.23
CA ASN A 456 -15.72 -11.19 -22.79
C ASN A 456 -17.10 -10.62 -22.43
N SER A 457 -17.55 -9.61 -23.16
CA SER A 457 -18.79 -8.87 -22.85
C SER A 457 -20.06 -9.63 -23.24
N SER A 458 -20.00 -10.49 -24.27
CA SER A 458 -21.13 -11.32 -24.69
C SER A 458 -21.53 -12.38 -23.66
N ILE A 459 -20.65 -12.73 -22.73
CA ILE A 459 -20.86 -13.76 -21.70
C ILE A 459 -21.46 -13.19 -20.41
N ARG A 460 -21.34 -11.87 -20.17
CA ARG A 460 -21.78 -11.22 -18.92
C ARG A 460 -22.49 -9.89 -19.21
N ASP A 461 -23.79 -9.84 -18.96
CA ASP A 461 -24.63 -8.63 -19.09
C ASP A 461 -24.15 -7.39 -18.27
N GLY A 462 -23.16 -7.56 -17.40
CA GLY A 462 -22.62 -6.51 -16.52
C GLY A 462 -21.37 -5.77 -17.03
N MET A 463 -20.79 -6.18 -18.18
CA MET A 463 -19.57 -5.55 -18.72
C MET A 463 -19.86 -4.45 -19.77
N GLU A 464 -21.11 -4.04 -19.94
CA GLU A 464 -21.50 -3.02 -20.89
C GLU A 464 -21.31 -1.61 -20.30
N GLY A 465 -20.60 -0.74 -21.01
CA GLY A 465 -20.40 0.66 -20.62
C GLY A 465 -19.00 1.18 -20.92
N GLU A 466 -18.91 2.49 -21.11
CA GLU A 466 -17.65 3.18 -21.42
C GLU A 466 -16.55 2.92 -20.38
N ARG A 467 -16.90 2.92 -19.10
CA ARG A 467 -15.95 2.67 -17.99
C ARG A 467 -15.31 1.28 -18.06
N ASN A 468 -16.11 0.28 -18.36
CA ASN A 468 -15.63 -1.10 -18.45
C ASN A 468 -14.68 -1.24 -19.65
N LEU A 469 -15.03 -0.63 -20.78
CA LEU A 469 -14.17 -0.58 -21.96
C LEU A 469 -12.85 0.15 -21.66
N GLN A 470 -12.89 1.30 -20.98
CA GLN A 470 -11.69 2.03 -20.56
C GLN A 470 -10.79 1.19 -19.66
N GLY A 471 -11.37 0.54 -18.64
CA GLY A 471 -10.63 -0.36 -17.74
C GLY A 471 -10.00 -1.54 -18.48
N PHE A 472 -10.74 -2.13 -19.42
CA PHE A 472 -10.25 -3.24 -20.25
C PHE A 472 -9.08 -2.81 -21.14
N LEU A 473 -9.20 -1.70 -21.87
CA LEU A 473 -8.12 -1.16 -22.70
C LEU A 473 -6.87 -0.86 -21.87
N LYS A 474 -7.00 -0.22 -20.71
CA LYS A 474 -5.87 0.10 -19.82
C LYS A 474 -5.15 -1.15 -19.34
N ALA A 475 -5.89 -2.21 -18.99
CA ALA A 475 -5.30 -3.47 -18.52
C ALA A 475 -4.36 -4.11 -19.56
N TYR A 476 -4.68 -4.00 -20.84
CA TYR A 476 -3.88 -4.56 -21.92
C TYR A 476 -2.84 -3.59 -22.47
N LEU A 477 -3.10 -2.29 -22.51
CA LEU A 477 -2.11 -1.27 -22.86
C LEU A 477 -0.93 -1.26 -21.87
N ALA A 478 -1.19 -1.59 -20.60
CA ALA A 478 -0.16 -1.75 -19.57
C ALA A 478 0.55 -3.13 -19.58
N LEU A 479 0.41 -3.91 -20.65
CA LEU A 479 1.08 -5.21 -20.79
C LEU A 479 2.61 -5.06 -20.96
N ALA A 480 3.05 -3.96 -21.58
CA ALA A 480 4.44 -3.61 -21.74
C ALA A 480 4.70 -2.22 -21.13
N SER A 481 5.89 -2.05 -20.56
CA SER A 481 6.29 -0.83 -19.83
C SER A 481 6.79 0.30 -20.73
N TYR A 482 6.57 0.22 -22.04
CA TYR A 482 7.03 1.23 -23.02
C TYR A 482 6.32 2.58 -22.85
N TYR A 483 5.07 2.53 -22.42
CA TYR A 483 4.26 3.72 -22.23
C TYR A 483 3.77 3.85 -20.78
N LEU A 484 3.82 5.07 -20.28
CA LEU A 484 3.03 5.48 -19.14
C LEU A 484 1.63 5.79 -19.67
N VAL A 485 0.65 4.96 -19.31
CA VAL A 485 -0.74 5.15 -19.73
C VAL A 485 -1.37 6.20 -18.82
N GLU A 486 -1.43 7.45 -19.27
CA GLU A 486 -2.07 8.55 -18.56
C GLU A 486 -3.54 8.66 -18.99
N PRO A 487 -4.49 8.36 -18.06
CA PRO A 487 -5.91 8.58 -18.32
C PRO A 487 -6.28 10.04 -18.09
N GLU A 488 -7.19 10.57 -18.91
CA GLU A 488 -7.77 11.90 -18.73
C GLU A 488 -6.69 12.99 -18.56
N LEU A 489 -5.64 12.96 -19.40
CA LEU A 489 -4.62 14.01 -19.36
C LEU A 489 -5.29 15.36 -19.69
N GLU A 490 -5.20 16.30 -18.73
CA GLU A 490 -5.70 17.66 -18.92
C GLU A 490 -4.84 18.39 -19.94
N MET A 491 -5.47 18.82 -21.01
CA MET A 491 -4.89 19.64 -22.08
C MET A 491 -5.57 21.02 -22.11
N ASN A 492 -5.02 21.97 -22.81
CA ASN A 492 -5.59 23.32 -22.90
C ASN A 492 -7.02 23.36 -23.45
N TYR A 493 -7.45 22.33 -24.16
CA TYR A 493 -8.78 22.24 -24.82
C TYR A 493 -9.69 21.15 -24.27
N GLY A 494 -9.33 20.51 -23.15
CA GLY A 494 -10.09 19.43 -22.50
C GLY A 494 -9.21 18.25 -22.09
N TYR A 495 -9.87 17.13 -21.82
CA TYR A 495 -9.22 15.89 -21.40
C TYR A 495 -9.21 14.91 -22.56
N CYS A 496 -8.06 14.33 -22.90
CA CYS A 496 -8.01 13.17 -23.80
C CYS A 496 -8.24 11.88 -23.01
N ASP A 497 -8.93 10.91 -23.60
CA ASP A 497 -9.24 9.66 -22.92
C ASP A 497 -7.99 8.86 -22.56
N PHE A 498 -7.02 8.80 -23.47
CA PHE A 498 -5.73 8.14 -23.24
C PHE A 498 -4.60 8.86 -23.97
N PHE A 499 -3.49 9.02 -23.27
CA PHE A 499 -2.23 9.34 -23.87
C PHE A 499 -1.21 8.24 -23.53
N LEU A 500 -0.71 7.56 -24.56
CA LEU A 500 0.39 6.63 -24.45
C LEU A 500 1.70 7.45 -24.47
N LEU A 501 2.10 7.86 -23.25
CA LEU A 501 3.29 8.68 -23.04
C LEU A 501 4.54 7.80 -23.10
N PRO A 502 5.47 8.02 -24.07
CA PRO A 502 6.65 7.18 -24.20
C PRO A 502 7.59 7.37 -23.01
N ASP A 503 8.00 6.27 -22.39
CA ASP A 503 9.04 6.27 -21.35
C ASP A 503 10.43 6.29 -21.99
N LYS A 504 10.80 7.44 -22.54
CA LYS A 504 12.09 7.62 -23.22
C LYS A 504 13.30 7.60 -22.29
N GLN A 505 13.11 7.67 -21.01
CA GLN A 505 14.18 7.52 -20.03
C GLN A 505 14.65 6.06 -19.99
N ARG A 506 13.71 5.12 -19.99
CA ARG A 506 13.98 3.68 -19.97
C ARG A 506 14.18 3.10 -21.37
N TYR A 507 13.44 3.62 -22.35
CA TYR A 507 13.42 3.16 -23.75
C TYR A 507 13.65 4.35 -24.69
N PRO A 508 14.90 4.83 -24.84
CA PRO A 508 15.21 6.04 -25.61
C PRO A 508 14.93 5.89 -27.10
N ASP A 509 14.81 4.68 -27.58
CA ASP A 509 14.57 4.26 -28.96
C ASP A 509 13.11 4.14 -29.37
N ILE A 510 12.15 4.46 -28.50
CA ILE A 510 10.73 4.52 -28.86
C ILE A 510 10.52 5.55 -29.97
N GLU A 511 9.89 5.13 -31.08
CA GLU A 511 9.69 5.97 -32.26
C GLU A 511 8.27 6.55 -32.37
N HIS A 512 7.28 5.97 -31.69
CA HIS A 512 5.87 6.34 -31.82
C HIS A 512 5.22 6.64 -30.49
N SER A 513 4.29 7.59 -30.47
CA SER A 513 3.40 7.93 -29.35
C SER A 513 1.96 8.10 -29.82
N TYR A 514 0.97 7.96 -28.92
CA TYR A 514 -0.42 7.86 -29.33
C TYR A 514 -1.34 8.69 -28.41
N ILE A 515 -2.24 9.46 -29.04
CA ILE A 515 -3.44 10.01 -28.41
C ILE A 515 -4.63 9.19 -28.88
N LEU A 516 -5.40 8.64 -27.95
CA LEU A 516 -6.58 7.85 -28.25
C LEU A 516 -7.81 8.60 -27.77
N GLU A 517 -8.79 8.72 -28.61
CA GLU A 517 -10.12 9.19 -28.29
C GLU A 517 -11.09 8.01 -28.40
N LEU A 518 -11.78 7.70 -27.29
CA LEU A 518 -12.72 6.61 -27.18
C LEU A 518 -14.14 7.14 -27.26
N LYS A 519 -14.93 6.61 -28.18
CA LYS A 519 -16.35 6.91 -28.29
C LYS A 519 -17.17 5.64 -28.04
N TYR A 520 -17.97 5.65 -27.00
CA TYR A 520 -18.86 4.57 -26.65
C TYR A 520 -20.31 4.95 -26.85
N ALA A 521 -21.08 4.12 -27.52
CA ALA A 521 -22.51 4.25 -27.69
C ALA A 521 -23.24 2.98 -27.23
N ALA A 522 -24.46 3.16 -26.69
CA ALA A 522 -25.30 2.02 -26.33
C ALA A 522 -25.69 1.21 -27.60
N ARG A 523 -26.04 -0.06 -27.44
CA ARG A 523 -26.46 -0.95 -28.55
C ARG A 523 -27.66 -0.40 -29.33
N THR A 524 -28.48 0.40 -28.69
CA THR A 524 -29.68 1.05 -29.28
C THR A 524 -29.37 2.32 -30.05
N ALA A 525 -28.12 2.79 -30.05
CA ALA A 525 -27.76 4.03 -30.75
C ALA A 525 -27.99 3.93 -32.26
N THR A 526 -28.49 4.99 -32.81
CA THR A 526 -28.77 5.12 -34.26
C THR A 526 -27.49 5.44 -35.04
N ASP A 527 -27.49 5.15 -36.34
CA ASP A 527 -26.34 5.47 -37.19
C ASP A 527 -26.04 6.96 -37.25
N ALA A 528 -27.08 7.82 -37.11
CA ALA A 528 -26.92 9.28 -37.07
C ALA A 528 -26.18 9.72 -35.78
N GLU A 529 -26.50 9.13 -34.62
CA GLU A 529 -25.81 9.39 -33.36
C GLU A 529 -24.35 8.91 -33.41
N LEU A 530 -24.13 7.74 -33.99
CA LEU A 530 -22.78 7.19 -34.19
C LEU A 530 -21.94 8.10 -35.12
N ALA A 531 -22.51 8.59 -36.19
CA ALA A 531 -21.84 9.51 -37.10
C ALA A 531 -21.47 10.83 -36.38
N ALA A 532 -22.40 11.39 -35.61
CA ALA A 532 -22.17 12.62 -34.84
C ALA A 532 -21.09 12.45 -33.79
N GLN A 533 -21.06 11.31 -33.08
CA GLN A 533 -20.00 11.00 -32.12
C GLN A 533 -18.62 10.86 -32.80
N ALA A 534 -18.56 10.25 -33.98
CA ALA A 534 -17.31 10.10 -34.72
C ALA A 534 -16.75 11.46 -35.15
N GLU A 535 -17.59 12.36 -35.64
CA GLU A 535 -17.20 13.73 -36.02
C GLU A 535 -16.70 14.53 -34.80
N GLU A 536 -17.37 14.39 -33.67
CA GLU A 536 -16.92 15.01 -32.42
C GLU A 536 -15.55 14.47 -31.98
N GLY A 537 -15.33 13.14 -32.02
CA GLY A 537 -14.03 12.53 -31.71
C GLY A 537 -12.91 13.02 -32.63
N ARG A 538 -13.15 13.13 -33.94
CA ARG A 538 -12.20 13.71 -34.90
C ARG A 538 -11.83 15.14 -34.56
N ARG A 539 -12.86 15.95 -34.23
CA ARG A 539 -12.65 17.34 -33.83
C ARG A 539 -11.78 17.46 -32.58
N GLN A 540 -12.03 16.64 -31.57
CA GLN A 540 -11.25 16.60 -30.33
C GLN A 540 -9.80 16.20 -30.59
N LEU A 541 -9.56 15.16 -31.38
CA LEU A 541 -8.22 14.72 -31.76
C LEU A 541 -7.43 15.79 -32.51
N HIS A 542 -8.07 16.57 -33.39
CA HIS A 542 -7.43 17.71 -34.05
C HIS A 542 -7.01 18.77 -33.01
N GLN A 543 -7.88 19.10 -32.06
CA GLN A 543 -7.56 20.08 -31.01
C GLN A 543 -6.40 19.63 -30.13
N TYR A 544 -6.36 18.35 -29.71
CA TYR A 544 -5.29 17.81 -28.89
C TYR A 544 -3.94 17.81 -29.59
N SER A 545 -3.90 17.58 -30.90
CA SER A 545 -2.65 17.58 -31.67
C SER A 545 -1.98 18.95 -31.77
N GLU A 546 -2.73 20.03 -31.60
CA GLU A 546 -2.22 21.40 -31.59
C GLU A 546 -1.78 21.85 -30.20
N ASP A 547 -2.09 21.05 -29.17
CA ASP A 547 -1.76 21.36 -27.78
C ASP A 547 -0.24 21.36 -27.56
N LYS A 548 0.27 22.38 -26.87
CA LYS A 548 1.69 22.52 -26.56
C LYS A 548 2.17 21.42 -25.62
N ILE A 549 1.32 20.99 -24.68
CA ILE A 549 1.65 19.93 -23.72
C ILE A 549 1.82 18.61 -24.47
N ALA A 550 0.84 18.23 -25.33
CA ALA A 550 0.92 17.02 -26.13
C ALA A 550 2.19 16.98 -27.00
N ARG A 551 2.51 18.09 -27.69
CA ARG A 551 3.72 18.19 -28.52
C ARG A 551 5.01 18.11 -27.71
N GLN A 552 5.03 18.66 -26.50
CA GLN A 552 6.19 18.57 -25.62
C GLN A 552 6.39 17.14 -25.10
N LEU A 553 5.31 16.48 -24.71
CA LEU A 553 5.33 15.10 -24.20
C LEU A 553 5.68 14.09 -25.30
N ALA A 554 5.21 14.30 -26.52
CA ALA A 554 5.54 13.46 -27.69
C ALA A 554 6.89 13.81 -28.35
N LYS A 555 7.67 14.74 -27.77
CA LYS A 555 8.91 15.20 -28.40
C LYS A 555 9.88 14.05 -28.71
N GLY A 556 10.28 13.97 -29.96
CA GLY A 556 11.21 12.94 -30.47
C GLY A 556 10.52 11.62 -30.83
N THR A 557 9.19 11.62 -30.98
CA THR A 557 8.39 10.52 -31.54
C THR A 557 7.46 11.03 -32.62
N THR A 558 6.93 10.12 -33.43
CA THR A 558 5.78 10.37 -34.32
C THR A 558 4.51 10.24 -33.48
N LEU A 559 3.73 11.32 -33.41
CA LEU A 559 2.46 11.34 -32.65
C LEU A 559 1.31 10.90 -33.54
N HIS A 560 0.71 9.76 -33.21
CA HIS A 560 -0.49 9.23 -33.85
C HIS A 560 -1.77 9.66 -33.09
N ARG A 561 -2.86 9.83 -33.82
CA ARG A 561 -4.17 10.26 -33.30
C ARG A 561 -5.21 9.23 -33.71
N LEU A 562 -5.67 8.44 -32.78
CA LEU A 562 -6.53 7.31 -33.06
C LEU A 562 -7.94 7.52 -32.50
N LEU A 563 -8.95 7.33 -33.33
CA LEU A 563 -10.35 7.28 -32.92
C LEU A 563 -10.79 5.83 -32.84
N LEU A 564 -11.21 5.42 -31.62
CA LEU A 564 -11.81 4.12 -31.35
C LEU A 564 -13.30 4.33 -31.04
N GLN A 565 -14.21 3.81 -31.88
CA GLN A 565 -15.65 3.92 -31.66
C GLN A 565 -16.29 2.55 -31.48
N PHE A 566 -17.04 2.42 -30.38
CA PHE A 566 -17.77 1.20 -30.01
C PHE A 566 -19.27 1.43 -29.94
N ARG A 567 -20.05 0.41 -30.34
CA ARG A 567 -21.48 0.27 -30.07
C ARG A 567 -21.70 -0.95 -29.20
N GLY A 568 -22.00 -0.76 -27.93
CA GLY A 568 -21.96 -1.84 -26.95
C GLY A 568 -20.54 -2.43 -26.87
N TRP A 569 -20.39 -3.70 -27.17
CA TRP A 569 -19.08 -4.39 -27.20
C TRP A 569 -18.44 -4.51 -28.59
N GLU A 570 -19.08 -3.99 -29.64
CA GLU A 570 -18.59 -4.06 -31.02
C GLU A 570 -17.79 -2.82 -31.40
N MET A 571 -16.55 -2.98 -31.82
CA MET A 571 -15.75 -1.89 -32.36
C MET A 571 -16.18 -1.59 -33.81
N LEU A 572 -16.76 -0.43 -34.02
CA LEU A 572 -17.23 0.01 -35.34
C LEU A 572 -16.14 0.74 -36.14
N ARG A 573 -15.26 1.46 -35.44
CA ARG A 573 -14.20 2.26 -36.05
C ARG A 573 -12.92 2.12 -35.29
N CYS A 574 -11.81 2.02 -36.01
CA CYS A 574 -10.45 2.09 -35.54
C CYS A 574 -9.64 2.79 -36.64
N GLU A 575 -9.51 4.12 -36.53
CA GLU A 575 -8.94 4.95 -37.59
C GLU A 575 -8.00 6.01 -37.05
N GLU A 576 -6.99 6.35 -37.86
CA GLU A 576 -6.06 7.46 -37.60
C GLU A 576 -6.58 8.73 -38.27
N ILE A 577 -6.45 9.89 -37.57
CA ILE A 577 -6.99 11.19 -37.98
C ILE A 577 -5.85 12.14 -38.37
#